data_5c79200c133ea24092887252e49dcb13
#
_entry.id   5c79200c133ea24092887252e49dcb13
#
_cell.length_a   1.000
_cell.length_b   1.000
_cell.length_c   1.000
_cell.angle_alpha   90.00
_cell.angle_beta   90.00
_cell.angle_gamma   90.00
#
_symmetry.space_group_name_H-M   'P 1'
#
loop_
_entity.id
_entity.type
_entity.pdbx_description
1 polymer ?
#
loop_
_entity_poly.entity_id
_entity_poly.type
_entity_poly.pdbx_seq_one_letter_code
_entity_poly.pdbx_strand_id
1 'polypeptide(L)'
;MANPFSGPTDSLFGVSIQLQMISDKIISPLQSINPGGAEKVDWDPKAKIAYVITGEYTDDKGGQVVAIDYSKGYDKGRVTAEYYLAGDVTDVRVSSKGLIAASVFDKETREGTVQFFKYNSKKGLVSKGSVEVGYQPDQLTFSKDGKTLVTADEGEPLMFYGSDEID
;
A
#
# COMPACT_ATOMS: atom_id res chain seq x y z
N MET A 1 -22.76 25.47 -11.91
CA MET A 1 -22.69 25.28 -10.44
C MET A 1 -21.28 25.67 -10.01
N ALA A 2 -21.15 26.62 -9.07
CA ALA A 2 -19.85 27.07 -8.58
C ALA A 2 -19.19 25.95 -7.78
N ASN A 3 -17.88 25.75 -7.96
CA ASN A 3 -17.08 24.79 -7.20
C ASN A 3 -17.06 25.21 -5.71
N PRO A 4 -17.61 24.43 -4.77
CA PRO A 4 -17.68 24.81 -3.35
C PRO A 4 -16.31 24.83 -2.65
N PHE A 5 -15.22 24.49 -3.33
CA PHE A 5 -13.86 24.41 -2.76
C PHE A 5 -12.91 25.47 -3.34
N SER A 6 -13.40 26.54 -3.94
CA SER A 6 -12.58 27.71 -4.25
C SER A 6 -12.36 28.54 -2.95
N GLY A 7 -11.65 27.99 -2.02
CA GLY A 7 -11.12 28.71 -0.86
C GLY A 7 -9.89 29.55 -1.25
N PRO A 8 -9.51 30.55 -0.43
CA PRO A 8 -8.33 31.37 -0.69
C PRO A 8 -7.08 30.48 -0.75
N THR A 9 -6.23 30.71 -1.74
CA THR A 9 -4.89 30.11 -1.82
C THR A 9 -4.02 30.73 -0.73
N ASP A 10 -3.82 30.01 0.36
CA ASP A 10 -2.82 30.40 1.34
C ASP A 10 -1.43 30.13 0.77
N SER A 11 -0.73 31.19 0.39
CA SER A 11 0.68 31.11 0.01
C SER A 11 1.55 31.24 1.26
N LEU A 12 1.98 30.14 1.83
CA LEU A 12 3.08 30.14 2.78
C LEU A 12 4.40 29.98 1.99
N PHE A 13 5.32 30.96 2.11
CA PHE A 13 6.63 30.97 1.46
C PHE A 13 6.63 30.90 -0.09
N GLY A 14 5.66 31.50 -0.75
CA GLY A 14 5.61 31.55 -2.22
C GLY A 14 5.30 30.22 -2.89
N VAL A 15 4.86 29.19 -2.14
CA VAL A 15 4.37 27.92 -2.69
C VAL A 15 2.85 27.96 -2.72
N SER A 16 2.28 27.87 -3.93
CA SER A 16 0.84 27.70 -4.10
C SER A 16 0.51 26.20 -4.08
N ILE A 17 -0.28 25.77 -3.11
CA ILE A 17 -0.82 24.40 -3.05
C ILE A 17 -2.21 24.44 -3.65
N GLN A 18 -2.38 23.80 -4.80
CA GLN A 18 -3.68 23.62 -5.42
C GLN A 18 -4.16 22.19 -5.13
N LEU A 19 -5.20 22.07 -4.29
CA LEU A 19 -5.89 20.81 -4.09
C LEU A 19 -6.97 20.66 -5.16
N GLN A 20 -6.81 19.68 -6.01
CA GLN A 20 -7.82 19.31 -7.00
C GLN A 20 -8.48 18.00 -6.58
N MET A 21 -9.80 18.04 -6.36
CA MET A 21 -10.57 16.80 -6.24
C MET A 21 -10.58 16.09 -7.59
N ILE A 22 -9.98 14.91 -7.61
CA ILE A 22 -10.03 13.99 -8.74
C ILE A 22 -11.20 13.05 -8.44
N SER A 23 -12.33 13.29 -9.05
CA SER A 23 -13.59 12.52 -9.11
C SER A 23 -13.73 11.27 -8.21
N ASP A 24 -14.89 11.14 -7.55
CA ASP A 24 -15.37 9.96 -6.77
C ASP A 24 -15.31 8.61 -7.52
N LYS A 25 -15.18 8.64 -8.84
CA LYS A 25 -15.05 7.45 -9.69
C LYS A 25 -13.70 6.72 -9.57
N ILE A 26 -12.71 7.32 -8.92
CA ILE A 26 -11.39 6.71 -8.74
C ILE A 26 -11.45 5.53 -7.76
N ILE A 27 -12.41 5.53 -6.83
CA ILE A 27 -12.58 4.47 -5.82
C ILE A 27 -13.31 3.25 -6.42
N SER A 28 -14.00 3.42 -7.55
CA SER A 28 -14.81 2.37 -8.18
C SER A 28 -14.07 1.06 -8.50
N PRO A 29 -12.82 1.07 -9.03
CA PRO A 29 -12.09 -0.17 -9.24
C PRO A 29 -11.72 -0.91 -7.95
N LEU A 30 -11.47 -0.17 -6.86
CA LEU A 30 -11.10 -0.75 -5.56
C LEU A 30 -12.28 -1.43 -4.87
N GLN A 31 -13.48 -0.89 -5.01
CA GLN A 31 -14.70 -1.49 -4.46
C GLN A 31 -15.03 -2.85 -5.07
N SER A 32 -14.58 -3.10 -6.31
CA SER A 32 -14.81 -4.40 -6.97
C SER A 32 -13.82 -5.48 -6.54
N ILE A 33 -12.69 -5.10 -5.92
CA ILE A 33 -11.64 -6.03 -5.54
C ILE A 33 -11.90 -6.60 -4.14
N ASN A 34 -12.21 -5.72 -3.19
CA ASN A 34 -12.58 -6.13 -1.83
C ASN A 34 -13.32 -4.97 -1.14
N PRO A 35 -14.64 -5.06 -0.93
CA PRO A 35 -15.39 -3.99 -0.28
C PRO A 35 -14.87 -3.76 1.14
N GLY A 36 -14.21 -2.62 1.37
CA GLY A 36 -13.72 -2.20 2.67
C GLY A 36 -12.28 -2.61 3.02
N GLY A 37 -11.54 -3.23 2.09
CA GLY A 37 -10.22 -3.78 2.40
C GLY A 37 -9.00 -2.95 1.98
N ALA A 38 -9.16 -1.80 1.30
CA ALA A 38 -8.02 -0.96 0.91
C ALA A 38 -7.51 -0.15 2.10
N GLU A 39 -6.25 -0.35 2.50
CA GLU A 39 -5.69 0.27 3.70
C GLU A 39 -4.64 1.33 3.39
N LYS A 40 -3.66 0.99 2.56
CA LYS A 40 -2.60 1.93 2.18
C LYS A 40 -2.39 1.93 0.66
N VAL A 41 -1.88 3.04 0.15
CA VAL A 41 -1.60 3.24 -1.27
C VAL A 41 -0.30 4.01 -1.46
N ASP A 42 0.45 3.65 -2.50
CA ASP A 42 1.54 4.48 -3.00
C ASP A 42 1.46 4.64 -4.52
N TRP A 43 2.05 5.69 -5.04
CA TRP A 43 1.90 6.13 -6.41
C TRP A 43 3.22 6.16 -7.18
N ASP A 44 3.28 5.47 -8.33
CA ASP A 44 4.35 5.62 -9.30
C ASP A 44 3.99 6.68 -10.35
N PRO A 45 4.53 7.91 -10.26
CA PRO A 45 4.21 8.98 -11.20
C PRO A 45 4.75 8.72 -12.61
N LYS A 46 5.78 7.90 -12.77
CA LYS A 46 6.36 7.57 -14.08
C LYS A 46 5.52 6.54 -14.82
N ALA A 47 5.13 5.49 -14.12
CA ALA A 47 4.29 4.44 -14.67
C ALA A 47 2.81 4.82 -14.70
N LYS A 48 2.39 5.82 -13.89
CA LYS A 48 0.99 6.19 -13.63
C LYS A 48 0.20 5.00 -13.05
N ILE A 49 0.80 4.33 -12.08
CA ILE A 49 0.22 3.17 -11.41
C ILE A 49 0.11 3.46 -9.92
N ALA A 50 -1.08 3.21 -9.35
CA ALA A 50 -1.27 3.13 -7.92
C ALA A 50 -1.06 1.68 -7.47
N TYR A 51 -0.28 1.50 -6.42
CA TYR A 51 -0.15 0.22 -5.72
C TYR A 51 -0.94 0.33 -4.42
N VAL A 52 -1.89 -0.57 -4.24
CA VAL A 52 -2.81 -0.58 -3.11
C VAL A 52 -2.64 -1.89 -2.39
N ILE A 53 -2.63 -1.85 -1.07
CA ILE A 53 -2.76 -3.07 -0.28
C ILE A 53 -4.18 -3.22 0.24
N THR A 54 -4.58 -4.45 0.34
CA THR A 54 -5.71 -4.87 1.16
C THR A 54 -5.14 -5.70 2.30
N GLY A 55 -5.65 -5.47 3.51
CA GLY A 55 -5.30 -6.28 4.67
C GLY A 55 -5.69 -7.74 4.49
N GLU A 56 -5.79 -8.45 5.58
CA GLU A 56 -6.19 -9.84 5.54
C GLU A 56 -7.53 -10.07 4.85
N TYR A 57 -7.55 -10.99 3.92
CA TYR A 57 -8.78 -11.50 3.34
C TYR A 57 -9.28 -12.70 4.17
N THR A 58 -10.60 -12.77 4.41
CA THR A 58 -11.24 -13.73 5.33
C THR A 58 -11.18 -15.20 4.90
N ASP A 59 -10.61 -15.51 3.73
CA ASP A 59 -10.66 -16.83 3.09
C ASP A 59 -9.30 -17.56 3.05
N ASP A 60 -8.46 -17.48 4.06
CA ASP A 60 -7.13 -18.12 4.14
C ASP A 60 -6.13 -17.67 3.04
N LYS A 61 -6.41 -16.60 2.31
CA LYS A 61 -5.56 -16.15 1.20
C LYS A 61 -4.51 -15.10 1.60
N GLY A 62 -4.58 -14.58 2.82
CA GLY A 62 -3.73 -13.48 3.26
C GLY A 62 -4.08 -12.15 2.58
N GLY A 63 -3.24 -11.15 2.77
CA GLY A 63 -3.39 -9.84 2.14
C GLY A 63 -2.92 -9.85 0.68
N GLN A 64 -3.16 -8.75 -0.03
CA GLN A 64 -2.74 -8.63 -1.42
C GLN A 64 -2.19 -7.25 -1.76
N VAL A 65 -1.35 -7.21 -2.79
CA VAL A 65 -0.92 -5.99 -3.47
C VAL A 65 -1.63 -5.91 -4.81
N VAL A 66 -2.30 -4.79 -5.07
CA VAL A 66 -3.08 -4.54 -6.29
C VAL A 66 -2.43 -3.40 -7.06
N ALA A 67 -2.22 -3.57 -8.36
CA ALA A 67 -1.76 -2.53 -9.27
C ALA A 67 -2.91 -1.98 -10.10
N ILE A 68 -3.12 -0.65 -10.05
CA ILE A 68 -4.17 0.05 -10.77
C ILE A 68 -3.53 1.02 -11.76
N ASP A 69 -3.76 0.80 -13.04
CA ASP A 69 -3.22 1.60 -14.14
C ASP A 69 -4.11 2.80 -14.46
N TYR A 70 -3.57 4.00 -14.34
CA TYR A 70 -4.19 5.27 -14.69
C TYR A 70 -3.56 5.93 -15.93
N SER A 71 -2.78 5.20 -16.72
CA SER A 71 -2.08 5.76 -17.90
C SER A 71 -3.03 6.34 -18.95
N LYS A 72 -4.31 5.91 -18.95
CA LYS A 72 -5.36 6.39 -19.87
C LYS A 72 -6.17 7.57 -19.32
N GLY A 73 -5.90 8.04 -18.12
CA GLY A 73 -6.61 9.13 -17.45
C GLY A 73 -6.98 8.76 -16.02
N TYR A 74 -7.08 9.76 -15.16
CA TYR A 74 -7.38 9.56 -13.73
C TYR A 74 -8.81 9.05 -13.47
N ASP A 75 -9.72 9.27 -14.42
CA ASP A 75 -11.09 8.75 -14.42
C ASP A 75 -11.20 7.32 -14.99
N LYS A 76 -10.10 6.75 -15.45
CA LYS A 76 -10.03 5.47 -16.18
C LYS A 76 -9.12 4.45 -15.52
N GLY A 77 -9.01 4.50 -14.21
CA GLY A 77 -8.27 3.52 -13.44
C GLY A 77 -8.79 2.11 -13.67
N ARG A 78 -7.88 1.17 -13.89
CA ARG A 78 -8.22 -0.25 -14.03
C ARG A 78 -7.22 -1.12 -13.29
N VAL A 79 -7.69 -2.16 -12.65
CA VAL A 79 -6.84 -3.20 -12.07
C VAL A 79 -6.11 -3.93 -13.20
N THR A 80 -4.80 -4.03 -13.07
CA THR A 80 -3.93 -4.68 -14.06
C THR A 80 -3.13 -5.83 -13.49
N ALA A 81 -3.01 -5.90 -12.18
CA ALA A 81 -2.37 -7.02 -11.49
C ALA A 81 -2.81 -7.09 -10.03
N GLU A 82 -2.83 -8.31 -9.52
CA GLU A 82 -3.05 -8.65 -8.13
C GLU A 82 -1.99 -9.68 -7.72
N TYR A 83 -1.48 -9.57 -6.51
CA TYR A 83 -0.53 -10.52 -5.96
C TYR A 83 -0.86 -10.79 -4.49
N TYR A 84 -1.13 -12.04 -4.18
CA TYR A 84 -1.45 -12.48 -2.82
C TYR A 84 -0.18 -12.80 -2.04
N LEU A 85 -0.17 -12.38 -0.78
CA LEU A 85 0.90 -12.62 0.19
C LEU A 85 0.33 -13.43 1.36
N ALA A 86 1.07 -14.46 1.77
CA ALA A 86 0.69 -15.23 2.95
C ALA A 86 0.97 -14.38 4.21
N GLY A 87 -0.08 -13.89 4.85
CA GLY A 87 0.00 -13.04 6.04
C GLY A 87 -0.73 -11.72 5.87
N ASP A 88 -0.55 -10.85 6.86
CA ASP A 88 -1.18 -9.53 6.91
C ASP A 88 -0.28 -8.50 6.25
N VAL A 89 -0.79 -7.82 5.22
CA VAL A 89 -0.02 -6.83 4.46
C VAL A 89 -0.28 -5.45 5.04
N THR A 90 0.77 -4.79 5.53
CA THR A 90 0.65 -3.59 6.35
C THR A 90 1.05 -2.30 5.63
N ASP A 91 1.98 -2.35 4.68
CA ASP A 91 2.35 -1.17 3.90
C ASP A 91 2.82 -1.55 2.49
N VAL A 92 2.76 -0.58 1.57
CA VAL A 92 3.32 -0.67 0.22
C VAL A 92 3.99 0.63 -0.15
N ARG A 93 5.22 0.54 -0.70
CA ARG A 93 5.97 1.70 -1.20
C ARG A 93 6.59 1.40 -2.55
N VAL A 94 6.67 2.45 -3.38
CA VAL A 94 7.38 2.40 -4.66
C VAL A 94 8.57 3.35 -4.65
N SER A 95 9.75 2.82 -4.98
CA SER A 95 10.97 3.63 -5.06
C SER A 95 10.97 4.52 -6.31
N SER A 96 11.81 5.56 -6.31
CA SER A 96 12.04 6.42 -7.49
C SER A 96 12.54 5.65 -8.73
N LYS A 97 12.94 4.38 -8.56
CA LYS A 97 13.37 3.45 -9.61
C LYS A 97 12.32 2.40 -9.97
N GLY A 98 11.09 2.55 -9.44
CA GLY A 98 9.98 1.64 -9.70
C GLY A 98 10.16 0.25 -9.08
N LEU A 99 11.00 0.08 -8.04
CA LEU A 99 10.99 -1.10 -7.18
C LEU A 99 9.85 -0.92 -6.18
N ILE A 100 9.00 -1.91 -6.08
CA ILE A 100 7.85 -1.94 -5.17
C ILE A 100 8.23 -2.82 -4.00
N ALA A 101 7.93 -2.37 -2.78
CA ALA A 101 8.11 -3.13 -1.55
C ALA A 101 6.77 -3.19 -0.82
N ALA A 102 6.41 -4.36 -0.30
CA ALA A 102 5.25 -4.54 0.58
C ALA A 102 5.71 -5.25 1.85
N SER A 103 5.34 -4.71 3.01
CA SER A 103 5.53 -5.36 4.29
C SER A 103 4.39 -6.34 4.55
N VAL A 104 4.75 -7.47 5.10
CA VAL A 104 3.82 -8.53 5.48
C VAL A 104 4.33 -9.22 6.74
N PHE A 105 3.45 -9.62 7.62
CA PHE A 105 3.80 -10.44 8.75
C PHE A 105 2.89 -11.66 8.89
N ASP A 106 3.45 -12.72 9.45
CA ASP A 106 2.70 -13.90 9.81
C ASP A 106 1.87 -13.64 11.08
N LYS A 107 0.61 -13.96 11.06
CA LYS A 107 -0.32 -13.65 12.17
C LYS A 107 -0.05 -14.44 13.45
N GLU A 108 0.46 -15.64 13.30
CA GLU A 108 0.71 -16.52 14.44
C GLU A 108 2.05 -16.20 15.10
N THR A 109 3.11 -16.06 14.29
CA THR A 109 4.47 -15.83 14.78
C THR A 109 4.82 -14.35 14.92
N ARG A 110 4.10 -13.46 14.24
CA ARG A 110 4.39 -12.03 14.09
C ARG A 110 5.68 -11.72 13.33
N GLU A 111 6.34 -12.72 12.79
CA GLU A 111 7.55 -12.55 11.99
C GLU A 111 7.29 -11.75 10.73
N GLY A 112 8.12 -10.73 10.50
CA GLY A 112 7.98 -9.78 9.42
C GLY A 112 8.84 -10.11 8.21
N THR A 113 8.31 -9.78 7.05
CA THR A 113 8.98 -9.91 5.76
C THR A 113 8.66 -8.71 4.88
N VAL A 114 9.62 -8.27 4.09
CA VAL A 114 9.36 -7.33 3.00
C VAL A 114 9.48 -8.08 1.69
N GLN A 115 8.38 -8.12 0.95
CA GLN A 115 8.32 -8.69 -0.40
C GLN A 115 8.58 -7.60 -1.44
N PHE A 116 9.47 -7.86 -2.40
CA PHE A 116 9.80 -6.94 -3.47
C PHE A 116 9.18 -7.36 -4.80
N PHE A 117 8.78 -6.34 -5.60
CA PHE A 117 8.21 -6.55 -6.93
C PHE A 117 8.75 -5.54 -7.95
N LYS A 118 8.59 -5.91 -9.21
CA LYS A 118 8.61 -5.00 -10.36
C LYS A 118 7.31 -5.14 -11.12
N TYR A 119 6.73 -4.01 -11.51
CA TYR A 119 5.58 -4.05 -12.41
C TYR A 119 6.03 -4.26 -13.86
N ASN A 120 5.30 -5.12 -14.55
CA ASN A 120 5.45 -5.37 -15.98
C ASN A 120 4.06 -5.34 -16.64
N SER A 121 3.88 -4.54 -17.67
CA SER A 121 2.57 -4.34 -18.31
C SER A 121 1.94 -5.62 -18.91
N LYS A 122 2.75 -6.67 -19.16
CA LYS A 122 2.28 -7.95 -19.71
C LYS A 122 2.16 -9.05 -18.65
N LYS A 123 2.98 -8.98 -17.59
CA LYS A 123 3.06 -10.04 -16.55
C LYS A 123 2.49 -9.60 -15.21
N GLY A 124 2.11 -8.32 -15.06
CA GLY A 124 1.65 -7.77 -13.80
C GLY A 124 2.78 -7.54 -12.79
N LEU A 125 2.51 -7.84 -11.53
CA LEU A 125 3.49 -7.77 -10.43
C LEU A 125 4.41 -9.00 -10.49
N VAL A 126 5.69 -8.77 -10.72
CA VAL A 126 6.71 -9.82 -10.80
C VAL A 126 7.55 -9.77 -9.52
N SER A 127 7.49 -10.83 -8.73
CA SER A 127 8.31 -10.97 -7.51
C SER A 127 9.81 -10.86 -7.81
N LYS A 128 10.54 -10.21 -6.91
CA LYS A 128 11.99 -10.02 -6.91
C LYS A 128 12.67 -10.60 -5.69
N GLY A 129 11.95 -11.39 -4.91
CA GLY A 129 12.41 -11.97 -3.67
C GLY A 129 11.89 -11.21 -2.45
N SER A 130 12.26 -11.69 -1.29
CA SER A 130 11.87 -11.15 0.00
C SER A 130 13.06 -11.06 0.95
N VAL A 131 12.91 -10.25 2.00
CA VAL A 131 13.90 -10.09 3.08
C VAL A 131 13.14 -10.16 4.40
N GLU A 132 13.65 -10.95 5.34
CA GLU A 132 13.16 -10.99 6.71
C GLU A 132 13.49 -9.66 7.40
N VAL A 133 12.56 -9.16 8.20
CA VAL A 133 12.67 -7.93 8.99
C VAL A 133 12.21 -8.22 10.42
N GLY A 134 12.06 -7.20 11.26
CA GLY A 134 11.56 -7.38 12.62
C GLY A 134 10.09 -7.83 12.67
N TYR A 135 9.58 -7.94 13.89
CA TYR A 135 8.19 -8.35 14.13
C TYR A 135 7.22 -7.23 13.77
N GLN A 136 6.12 -7.57 13.10
CA GLN A 136 5.03 -6.64 12.73
C GLN A 136 5.53 -5.35 12.05
N PRO A 137 6.15 -5.45 10.87
CA PRO A 137 6.52 -4.25 10.12
C PRO A 137 5.25 -3.50 9.71
N ASP A 138 5.05 -2.27 10.23
CA ASP A 138 3.86 -1.48 9.96
C ASP A 138 4.09 -0.41 8.88
N GLN A 139 5.32 0.06 8.75
CA GLN A 139 5.61 1.13 7.80
C GLN A 139 6.93 0.92 7.07
N LEU A 140 6.93 1.30 5.79
CA LEU A 140 8.09 1.27 4.90
C LEU A 140 8.42 2.69 4.41
N THR A 141 9.68 2.96 4.14
CA THR A 141 10.07 4.15 3.39
C THR A 141 11.33 3.92 2.59
N PHE A 142 11.33 4.36 1.31
CA PHE A 142 12.53 4.39 0.50
C PHE A 142 13.27 5.70 0.67
N SER A 143 14.61 5.62 0.67
CA SER A 143 15.44 6.80 0.49
C SER A 143 15.13 7.49 -0.84
N LYS A 144 15.38 8.80 -0.94
CA LYS A 144 15.10 9.60 -2.14
C LYS A 144 15.79 9.04 -3.40
N ASP A 145 16.97 8.46 -3.26
CA ASP A 145 17.70 7.84 -4.37
C ASP A 145 17.21 6.41 -4.68
N GLY A 146 16.28 5.87 -3.90
CA GLY A 146 15.68 4.54 -4.06
C GLY A 146 16.66 3.39 -3.86
N LYS A 147 17.72 3.56 -3.07
CA LYS A 147 18.74 2.54 -2.81
C LYS A 147 18.60 1.88 -1.44
N THR A 148 18.01 2.57 -0.50
CA THR A 148 17.80 2.11 0.87
C THR A 148 16.30 2.04 1.15
N LEU A 149 15.87 0.98 1.80
CA LEU A 149 14.55 0.83 2.39
C LEU A 149 14.71 0.77 3.90
N VAL A 150 13.85 1.44 4.63
CA VAL A 150 13.77 1.39 6.09
C VAL A 150 12.39 0.87 6.45
N THR A 151 12.32 -0.01 7.44
CA THR A 151 11.10 -0.54 8.04
C THR A 151 10.92 0.05 9.44
N ALA A 152 9.68 0.25 9.86
CA ALA A 152 9.32 0.46 11.24
C ALA A 152 8.57 -0.80 11.70
N ASP A 153 9.20 -1.53 12.61
CA ASP A 153 8.69 -2.80 13.10
C ASP A 153 8.15 -2.56 14.52
N GLU A 154 6.84 -2.71 14.73
CA GLU A 154 6.19 -2.37 16.00
C GLU A 154 6.57 -3.33 17.13
N GLY A 155 6.77 -4.60 16.80
CA GLY A 155 7.25 -5.62 17.76
C GLY A 155 6.34 -5.80 18.96
N GLU A 156 5.03 -5.64 18.79
CA GLU A 156 4.07 -5.81 19.88
C GLU A 156 4.24 -7.21 20.51
N PRO A 157 4.46 -7.28 21.85
CA PRO A 157 4.53 -8.57 22.50
C PRO A 157 3.19 -9.28 22.35
N LEU A 158 3.24 -10.59 22.07
CA LEU A 158 2.05 -11.45 22.18
C LEU A 158 1.56 -11.35 23.63
N MET A 159 0.53 -10.58 23.86
CA MET A 159 -0.16 -10.53 25.13
C MET A 159 -0.92 -11.85 25.25
N PHE A 160 -0.32 -12.81 25.92
CA PHE A 160 -1.08 -13.93 26.46
C PHE A 160 -1.99 -13.36 27.55
N TYR A 161 -3.22 -13.10 27.21
CA TYR A 161 -4.26 -13.03 28.23
C TYR A 161 -4.40 -14.47 28.78
N GLY A 162 -3.53 -14.81 29.69
CA GLY A 162 -3.76 -15.96 30.54
C GLY A 162 -5.04 -15.66 31.30
N SER A 163 -6.03 -16.52 31.17
CA SER A 163 -7.14 -16.55 32.08
C SER A 163 -6.59 -17.06 33.45
N ASP A 164 -5.95 -16.15 34.16
CA ASP A 164 -5.71 -16.37 35.58
C ASP A 164 -7.07 -16.23 36.28
N GLU A 165 -7.86 -17.29 36.27
CA GLU A 165 -8.80 -17.52 37.35
C GLU A 165 -7.96 -17.55 38.62
N ILE A 166 -7.92 -16.44 39.33
CA ILE A 166 -7.44 -16.36 40.68
C ILE A 166 -8.57 -16.95 41.53
N ASP A 167 -8.40 -18.20 42.01
CA ASP A 167 -9.18 -18.81 43.08
C ASP A 167 -9.01 -18.01 44.39
#